data_654b4c67a23f51cd1bd069a0f43189b1
#
_entry.id   654b4c67a23f51cd1bd069a0f43189b1
#
_cell.length_a   1.000
_cell.length_b   1.000
_cell.length_c   1.000
_cell.angle_alpha   90.00
_cell.angle_beta   90.00
_cell.angle_gamma   90.00
#
_symmetry.space_group_name_H-M   'P 1'
#
loop_
_entity.id
_entity.type
_entity.pdbx_description
1 polymer ?
#
loop_
_entity_poly.entity_id
_entity_poly.type
_entity_poly.pdbx_seq_one_letter_code
_entity_poly.pdbx_strand_id
1 'polypeptide(L)'
;MKTTKIQEIDVPKVALGTWSWGFGGIAGGDSIFGNKLGKDELKPVFDRAMDLGLKLWDTATVYASGQSETILGEFVKDRRDAIISTKFTPELAEGRGDNAIFEFLDESLERLNKKVIDIYWIHNTKDMEEWAPKLVDVLKSGKVKKIGVSNHNLEQIKYVNNLLKEAGFQLHAIQNHFSLLYRTIEITGILDYCKENNIAVFSYMVLEQGALSGKYTKENPLPAGTRRGEAFLPETLAKLEPLFYEMKILGGKYSATIPEIATAWAISKGTIPIIGVTKPNQVDDAKRAASVELSDEDVELMDRVAISTGVTVKGEWESSM
;
A
#
# COMPACT_ATOMS: atom_id res chain seq x y z
N MET A 1 3.46 -7.04 19.54
CA MET A 1 2.91 -7.05 18.18
C MET A 1 3.86 -7.84 17.31
N LYS A 2 3.34 -8.69 16.39
CA LYS A 2 4.20 -9.40 15.42
C LYS A 2 4.76 -8.38 14.44
N THR A 3 6.06 -8.45 14.19
CA THR A 3 6.79 -7.58 13.28
C THR A 3 7.36 -8.40 12.12
N THR A 4 7.72 -7.71 11.06
CA THR A 4 8.54 -8.23 9.95
C THR A 4 9.72 -7.29 9.75
N LYS A 5 10.60 -7.59 8.82
CA LYS A 5 11.80 -6.77 8.60
C LYS A 5 11.81 -6.18 7.19
N ILE A 6 12.27 -4.94 7.11
CA ILE A 6 12.79 -4.34 5.88
C ILE A 6 14.30 -4.25 6.12
N GLN A 7 14.98 -5.32 5.72
CA GLN A 7 16.39 -5.56 6.08
C GLN A 7 16.56 -5.53 7.61
N GLU A 8 17.34 -4.56 8.16
CA GLU A 8 17.57 -4.41 9.60
C GLU A 8 16.47 -3.65 10.36
N ILE A 9 15.47 -3.06 9.67
CA ILE A 9 14.40 -2.29 10.32
C ILE A 9 13.22 -3.19 10.67
N ASP A 10 12.88 -3.29 11.94
CA ASP A 10 11.66 -3.95 12.39
C ASP A 10 10.42 -3.05 12.15
N VAL A 11 9.48 -3.57 11.37
CA VAL A 11 8.22 -2.88 11.04
C VAL A 11 7.01 -3.73 11.41
N PRO A 12 5.84 -3.12 11.66
CA PRO A 12 4.59 -3.87 11.75
C PRO A 12 4.34 -4.71 10.51
N LYS A 13 3.66 -5.86 10.64
CA LYS A 13 3.26 -6.70 9.49
C LYS A 13 2.22 -6.05 8.57
N VAL A 14 1.68 -4.89 8.97
CA VAL A 14 0.70 -4.10 8.21
C VAL A 14 1.14 -2.64 8.25
N ALA A 15 1.09 -1.97 7.11
CA ALA A 15 1.22 -0.52 6.98
C ALA A 15 -0.17 0.13 6.91
N LEU A 16 -0.30 1.35 7.40
CA LEU A 16 -1.54 2.12 7.34
C LEU A 16 -1.44 3.18 6.24
N GLY A 17 -2.38 3.11 5.28
CA GLY A 17 -2.42 3.99 4.12
C GLY A 17 -3.26 5.24 4.35
N THR A 18 -2.79 6.36 3.83
CA THR A 18 -3.43 7.67 3.98
C THR A 18 -3.98 8.24 2.67
N TRP A 19 -4.17 7.42 1.64
CA TRP A 19 -4.68 7.91 0.35
C TRP A 19 -6.06 8.57 0.45
N SER A 20 -6.89 8.14 1.39
CA SER A 20 -8.20 8.73 1.67
C SER A 20 -8.17 9.95 2.59
N TRP A 21 -6.98 10.41 3.00
CA TRP A 21 -6.80 11.56 3.89
C TRP A 21 -6.64 12.85 3.09
N GLY A 22 -7.36 13.89 3.50
CA GLY A 22 -7.42 15.12 2.76
C GLY A 22 -8.43 15.09 1.61
N PHE A 23 -8.71 16.24 1.02
CA PHE A 23 -9.70 16.42 -0.03
C PHE A 23 -9.31 17.57 -0.96
N GLY A 24 -9.92 17.60 -2.15
CA GLY A 24 -9.54 18.52 -3.20
C GLY A 24 -8.20 18.17 -3.86
N GLY A 25 -7.82 18.92 -4.88
CA GLY A 25 -6.59 18.68 -5.62
C GLY A 25 -6.57 17.34 -6.39
N ILE A 26 -5.35 16.89 -6.70
CA ILE A 26 -5.13 15.62 -7.40
C ILE A 26 -5.26 14.47 -6.39
N ALA A 27 -5.96 13.40 -6.77
CA ALA A 27 -6.11 12.18 -5.97
C ALA A 27 -6.60 12.43 -4.52
N GLY A 28 -7.49 13.40 -4.31
CA GLY A 28 -8.11 13.68 -3.03
C GLY A 28 -9.11 12.62 -2.61
N GLY A 29 -9.34 12.47 -1.30
CA GLY A 29 -10.28 11.50 -0.74
C GLY A 29 -11.70 11.69 -1.25
N ASP A 30 -12.10 12.92 -1.57
CA ASP A 30 -13.40 13.26 -2.13
C ASP A 30 -13.59 12.77 -3.58
N SER A 31 -12.55 12.87 -4.41
CA SER A 31 -12.61 12.43 -5.81
C SER A 31 -12.52 10.90 -5.95
N ILE A 32 -11.77 10.23 -5.07
CA ILE A 32 -11.50 8.79 -5.18
C ILE A 32 -12.49 7.96 -4.33
N PHE A 33 -12.73 8.38 -3.09
CA PHE A 33 -13.50 7.61 -2.10
C PHE A 33 -14.83 8.25 -1.72
N GLY A 34 -15.11 9.48 -2.17
CA GLY A 34 -16.32 10.23 -1.85
C GLY A 34 -16.36 10.73 -0.40
N ASN A 35 -15.19 10.97 0.23
CA ASN A 35 -15.10 11.48 1.60
C ASN A 35 -14.32 12.80 1.65
N LYS A 36 -14.55 13.59 2.72
CA LYS A 36 -13.84 14.83 3.00
C LYS A 36 -13.35 14.77 4.44
N LEU A 37 -12.21 14.10 4.63
CA LEU A 37 -11.63 13.86 5.95
C LEU A 37 -10.44 14.79 6.18
N GLY A 38 -10.54 15.60 7.21
CA GLY A 38 -9.50 16.50 7.66
C GLY A 38 -8.84 16.02 8.96
N LYS A 39 -8.08 16.93 9.55
CA LYS A 39 -7.27 16.67 10.75
C LYS A 39 -8.10 16.18 11.93
N ASP A 40 -9.26 16.81 12.19
CA ASP A 40 -10.03 16.52 13.39
C ASP A 40 -10.66 15.13 13.37
N GLU A 41 -11.13 14.69 12.19
CA GLU A 41 -11.69 13.35 12.00
C GLU A 41 -10.61 12.27 12.03
N LEU A 42 -9.38 12.59 11.60
CA LEU A 42 -8.31 11.63 11.41
C LEU A 42 -7.38 11.49 12.63
N LYS A 43 -7.33 12.48 13.53
CA LYS A 43 -6.51 12.42 14.74
C LYS A 43 -6.83 11.20 15.63
N PRO A 44 -8.10 10.84 15.90
CA PRO A 44 -8.41 9.63 16.66
C PRO A 44 -7.93 8.33 15.99
N VAL A 45 -7.88 8.30 14.64
CA VAL A 45 -7.37 7.17 13.85
C VAL A 45 -5.88 7.00 14.05
N PHE A 46 -5.14 8.11 13.93
CA PHE A 46 -3.70 8.14 14.15
C PHE A 46 -3.34 7.72 15.58
N ASP A 47 -3.98 8.32 16.59
CA ASP A 47 -3.70 8.02 17.98
C ASP A 47 -3.95 6.54 18.28
N ARG A 48 -5.09 6.00 17.82
CA ARG A 48 -5.41 4.59 18.00
C ARG A 48 -4.36 3.67 17.38
N ALA A 49 -3.84 4.01 16.19
CA ALA A 49 -2.81 3.24 15.53
C ALA A 49 -1.50 3.22 16.34
N MET A 50 -1.08 4.39 16.79
CA MET A 50 0.15 4.51 17.57
C MET A 50 0.05 3.79 18.91
N ASP A 51 -1.10 3.84 19.59
CA ASP A 51 -1.36 3.13 20.83
C ASP A 51 -1.30 1.60 20.65
N LEU A 52 -1.75 1.10 19.52
CA LEU A 52 -1.68 -0.31 19.17
C LEU A 52 -0.31 -0.75 18.59
N GLY A 53 0.62 0.18 18.42
CA GLY A 53 1.94 -0.06 17.83
C GLY A 53 1.93 -0.24 16.31
N LEU A 54 0.85 0.12 15.60
CA LEU A 54 0.78 0.18 14.14
C LEU A 54 1.39 1.51 13.67
N LYS A 55 2.70 1.60 13.72
CA LYS A 55 3.46 2.84 13.54
C LYS A 55 4.01 3.07 12.14
N LEU A 56 3.74 2.17 11.17
CA LEU A 56 4.16 2.28 9.78
C LEU A 56 3.05 2.92 8.95
N TRP A 57 3.31 4.13 8.43
CA TRP A 57 2.37 4.95 7.67
C TRP A 57 2.85 5.13 6.24
N ASP A 58 1.94 4.91 5.28
CA ASP A 58 2.20 5.09 3.86
C ASP A 58 1.36 6.23 3.30
N THR A 59 2.02 7.21 2.70
CA THR A 59 1.44 8.38 2.04
C THR A 59 2.09 8.63 0.66
N ALA A 60 1.76 9.71 -0.01
CA ALA A 60 2.41 10.16 -1.23
C ALA A 60 2.22 11.65 -1.46
N THR A 61 3.15 12.29 -2.16
CA THR A 61 3.08 13.69 -2.58
C THR A 61 1.78 14.01 -3.36
N VAL A 62 1.33 13.09 -4.20
CA VAL A 62 0.14 13.29 -5.04
C VAL A 62 -1.18 13.24 -4.26
N TYR A 63 -1.22 12.62 -3.09
CA TYR A 63 -2.47 12.43 -2.34
C TYR A 63 -3.02 13.76 -1.84
N ALA A 64 -4.18 14.16 -2.40
CA ALA A 64 -4.81 15.46 -2.18
C ALA A 64 -3.80 16.63 -2.37
N SER A 65 -2.92 16.51 -3.40
CA SER A 65 -1.87 17.49 -3.69
C SER A 65 -0.99 17.86 -2.49
N GLY A 66 -0.57 16.84 -1.72
CA GLY A 66 0.28 16.97 -0.53
C GLY A 66 -0.48 17.20 0.79
N GLN A 67 -1.80 17.38 0.77
CA GLN A 67 -2.57 17.58 2.00
C GLN A 67 -2.53 16.35 2.91
N SER A 68 -2.50 15.13 2.33
CA SER A 68 -2.35 13.89 3.10
C SER A 68 -1.05 13.88 3.90
N GLU A 69 0.07 14.27 3.29
CA GLU A 69 1.36 14.41 4.00
C GLU A 69 1.30 15.49 5.07
N THR A 70 0.66 16.63 4.80
CA THR A 70 0.52 17.73 5.77
C THR A 70 -0.28 17.30 7.00
N ILE A 71 -1.42 16.60 6.81
CA ILE A 71 -2.23 16.07 7.91
C ILE A 71 -1.41 15.07 8.75
N LEU A 72 -0.75 14.10 8.07
CA LEU A 72 0.10 13.12 8.77
C LEU A 72 1.25 13.81 9.50
N GLY A 73 1.89 14.81 8.89
CA GLY A 73 2.98 15.60 9.45
C GLY A 73 2.62 16.31 10.74
N GLU A 74 1.39 16.83 10.85
CA GLU A 74 0.87 17.43 12.08
C GLU A 74 0.80 16.42 13.23
N PHE A 75 0.50 15.14 12.92
CA PHE A 75 0.37 14.11 13.95
C PHE A 75 1.72 13.51 14.35
N VAL A 76 2.67 13.40 13.42
CA VAL A 76 3.95 12.73 13.68
C VAL A 76 5.03 13.65 14.26
N LYS A 77 4.83 14.97 14.26
CA LYS A 77 5.82 15.92 14.79
C LYS A 77 6.29 15.59 16.21
N ASP A 78 5.39 15.08 17.05
CA ASP A 78 5.66 14.70 18.44
C ASP A 78 5.83 13.18 18.63
N ARG A 79 5.78 12.40 17.52
CA ARG A 79 5.87 10.94 17.52
C ARG A 79 7.07 10.47 16.69
N ARG A 80 8.24 10.51 17.33
CA ARG A 80 9.51 10.11 16.70
C ARG A 80 9.58 8.62 16.33
N ASP A 81 8.74 7.80 16.95
CA ASP A 81 8.61 6.37 16.72
C ASP A 81 7.77 6.02 15.47
N ALA A 82 7.08 7.00 14.87
CA ALA A 82 6.35 6.80 13.61
C ALA A 82 7.33 6.59 12.45
N ILE A 83 7.11 5.49 11.70
CA ILE A 83 7.86 5.12 10.49
C ILE A 83 7.07 5.64 9.29
N ILE A 84 7.69 6.47 8.46
CA ILE A 84 7.03 7.18 7.38
C ILE A 84 7.54 6.72 6.02
N SER A 85 6.60 6.38 5.18
CA SER A 85 6.78 6.00 3.78
C SER A 85 6.04 7.01 2.90
N THR A 86 6.76 7.67 1.97
CA THR A 86 6.14 8.60 1.01
C THR A 86 6.78 8.47 -0.37
N LYS A 87 6.14 9.06 -1.41
CA LYS A 87 6.43 8.75 -2.80
C LYS A 87 6.62 10.01 -3.64
N PHE A 88 7.67 9.99 -4.46
CA PHE A 88 7.85 10.85 -5.61
C PHE A 88 6.95 10.38 -6.76
N THR A 89 6.17 11.28 -7.32
CA THR A 89 5.27 10.97 -8.45
C THR A 89 5.83 11.60 -9.73
N PRO A 90 6.39 10.81 -10.64
CA PRO A 90 7.06 11.30 -11.85
C PRO A 90 6.22 12.25 -12.71
N GLU A 91 4.90 12.03 -12.81
CA GLU A 91 4.01 12.89 -13.57
C GLU A 91 4.01 14.35 -13.10
N LEU A 92 4.28 14.57 -11.82
CA LEU A 92 4.31 15.92 -11.24
C LEU A 92 5.66 16.62 -11.46
N ALA A 93 6.67 15.90 -11.98
CA ALA A 93 8.00 16.45 -12.25
C ALA A 93 8.10 17.18 -13.60
N GLU A 94 7.07 17.09 -14.45
CA GLU A 94 7.07 17.74 -15.75
C GLU A 94 7.33 19.27 -15.61
N GLY A 95 8.38 19.73 -16.28
CA GLY A 95 8.80 21.15 -16.24
C GLY A 95 9.65 21.56 -15.02
N ARG A 96 9.92 20.65 -14.06
CA ARG A 96 10.79 20.94 -12.88
C ARG A 96 12.27 20.61 -13.11
N GLY A 97 12.60 19.90 -14.20
CA GLY A 97 13.99 19.53 -14.53
C GLY A 97 14.58 18.42 -13.65
N ASP A 98 15.88 18.19 -13.81
CA ASP A 98 16.59 17.01 -13.29
C ASP A 98 16.61 16.89 -11.76
N ASN A 99 16.38 17.94 -11.03
CA ASN A 99 16.37 17.94 -9.57
C ASN A 99 15.00 17.71 -8.95
N ALA A 100 13.97 17.48 -9.76
CA ALA A 100 12.58 17.37 -9.26
C ALA A 100 12.43 16.34 -8.13
N ILE A 101 13.07 15.17 -8.22
CA ILE A 101 12.99 14.15 -7.17
C ILE A 101 13.49 14.66 -5.81
N PHE A 102 14.51 15.54 -5.79
CA PHE A 102 15.04 16.15 -4.56
C PHE A 102 14.12 17.27 -4.06
N GLU A 103 13.57 18.07 -4.97
CA GLU A 103 12.63 19.13 -4.62
C GLU A 103 11.38 18.52 -3.97
N PHE A 104 10.80 17.47 -4.56
CA PHE A 104 9.69 16.73 -3.97
C PHE A 104 10.03 16.08 -2.65
N LEU A 105 11.26 15.55 -2.50
CA LEU A 105 11.72 15.01 -1.22
C LEU A 105 11.77 16.10 -0.14
N ASP A 106 12.29 17.28 -0.46
CA ASP A 106 12.38 18.40 0.47
C ASP A 106 10.99 18.94 0.84
N GLU A 107 10.11 19.08 -0.14
CA GLU A 107 8.71 19.43 0.08
C GLU A 107 7.99 18.39 0.98
N SER A 108 8.24 17.09 0.78
CA SER A 108 7.68 16.03 1.60
C SER A 108 8.23 16.06 3.03
N LEU A 109 9.52 16.30 3.21
CA LEU A 109 10.15 16.46 4.53
C LEU A 109 9.53 17.63 5.29
N GLU A 110 9.27 18.76 4.61
CA GLU A 110 8.61 19.93 5.19
C GLU A 110 7.18 19.60 5.61
N ARG A 111 6.34 19.06 4.69
CA ARG A 111 4.94 18.72 4.98
C ARG A 111 4.81 17.69 6.09
N LEU A 112 5.71 16.71 6.13
CA LEU A 112 5.72 15.64 7.13
C LEU A 112 6.39 16.02 8.46
N ASN A 113 6.95 17.23 8.58
CA ASN A 113 7.70 17.65 9.77
C ASN A 113 8.82 16.67 10.15
N LYS A 114 9.50 16.08 9.17
CA LYS A 114 10.59 15.10 9.34
C LYS A 114 11.90 15.64 8.78
N LYS A 115 13.02 15.21 9.36
CA LYS A 115 14.34 15.45 8.80
C LYS A 115 14.83 14.31 7.89
N VAL A 116 14.26 13.13 8.06
CA VAL A 116 14.60 11.92 7.32
C VAL A 116 13.31 11.12 7.09
N ILE A 117 13.08 10.69 5.85
CA ILE A 117 12.02 9.76 5.47
C ILE A 117 12.53 8.32 5.66
N ASP A 118 11.69 7.45 6.22
CA ASP A 118 12.09 6.06 6.46
C ASP A 118 12.12 5.26 5.16
N ILE A 119 11.11 5.43 4.27
CA ILE A 119 11.06 4.78 2.95
C ILE A 119 10.60 5.79 1.91
N TYR A 120 11.38 5.98 0.86
CA TYR A 120 11.05 6.88 -0.25
C TYR A 120 10.92 6.11 -1.56
N TRP A 121 9.81 6.32 -2.29
CA TRP A 121 9.47 5.55 -3.47
C TRP A 121 9.47 6.39 -4.74
N ILE A 122 9.82 5.75 -5.87
CA ILE A 122 9.32 6.18 -7.17
C ILE A 122 7.91 5.54 -7.33
N HIS A 123 6.89 6.38 -7.52
CA HIS A 123 5.47 5.98 -7.42
C HIS A 123 4.99 5.11 -8.58
N ASN A 124 5.58 5.27 -9.76
CA ASN A 124 5.25 4.53 -10.98
C ASN A 124 6.42 4.51 -11.95
N THR A 125 6.20 3.92 -13.14
CA THR A 125 7.25 3.65 -14.11
C THR A 125 7.51 4.76 -15.13
N LYS A 126 6.77 5.90 -15.05
CA LYS A 126 6.98 6.99 -15.98
C LYS A 126 8.42 7.51 -15.87
N ASP A 127 9.10 7.61 -17.01
CA ASP A 127 10.47 8.11 -17.10
C ASP A 127 11.45 7.41 -16.12
N MET A 128 11.22 6.08 -15.89
CA MET A 128 12.01 5.28 -14.95
C MET A 128 13.52 5.38 -15.21
N GLU A 129 13.95 5.38 -16.48
CA GLU A 129 15.35 5.46 -16.86
C GLU A 129 15.99 6.80 -16.46
N GLU A 130 15.21 7.85 -16.30
CA GLU A 130 15.64 9.14 -15.80
C GLU A 130 15.72 9.15 -14.26
N TRP A 131 14.68 8.60 -13.58
CA TRP A 131 14.54 8.75 -12.13
C TRP A 131 15.25 7.66 -11.33
N ALA A 132 15.34 6.42 -11.82
CA ALA A 132 15.96 5.33 -11.07
C ALA A 132 17.45 5.58 -10.74
N PRO A 133 18.28 6.11 -11.64
CA PRO A 133 19.67 6.44 -11.29
C PRO A 133 19.80 7.45 -10.14
N LYS A 134 18.87 8.39 -10.01
CA LYS A 134 18.87 9.43 -8.97
C LYS A 134 18.61 8.87 -7.57
N LEU A 135 18.07 7.65 -7.44
CA LEU A 135 17.89 6.98 -6.14
C LEU A 135 19.24 6.77 -5.41
N VAL A 136 20.34 6.63 -6.14
CA VAL A 136 21.69 6.53 -5.56
C VAL A 136 22.04 7.82 -4.79
N ASP A 137 21.79 8.97 -5.41
CA ASP A 137 22.11 10.26 -4.81
C ASP A 137 21.08 10.63 -3.72
N VAL A 138 19.83 10.21 -3.87
CA VAL A 138 18.80 10.29 -2.81
C VAL A 138 19.26 9.56 -1.55
N LEU A 139 19.81 8.33 -1.67
CA LEU A 139 20.37 7.58 -0.53
C LEU A 139 21.61 8.30 0.05
N LYS A 140 22.53 8.77 -0.80
CA LYS A 140 23.75 9.49 -0.36
C LYS A 140 23.43 10.81 0.35
N SER A 141 22.29 11.42 0.07
CA SER A 141 21.87 12.68 0.73
C SER A 141 21.66 12.53 2.24
N GLY A 142 21.45 11.30 2.73
CA GLY A 142 21.11 11.04 4.12
C GLY A 142 19.68 11.48 4.52
N LYS A 143 18.88 11.98 3.58
CA LYS A 143 17.49 12.41 3.80
C LYS A 143 16.49 11.26 3.79
N VAL A 144 16.90 10.07 3.34
CA VAL A 144 16.09 8.84 3.33
C VAL A 144 16.89 7.67 3.89
N LYS A 145 16.21 6.74 4.57
CA LYS A 145 16.85 5.51 5.09
C LYS A 145 16.80 4.37 4.09
N LYS A 146 15.67 4.22 3.41
CA LYS A 146 15.38 3.14 2.48
C LYS A 146 14.69 3.71 1.23
N ILE A 147 14.90 3.06 0.11
CA ILE A 147 14.27 3.41 -1.17
C ILE A 147 13.48 2.22 -1.71
N GLY A 148 12.49 2.53 -2.51
CA GLY A 148 11.67 1.54 -3.19
C GLY A 148 11.12 2.04 -4.52
N VAL A 149 10.50 1.13 -5.25
CA VAL A 149 9.75 1.42 -6.48
C VAL A 149 8.36 0.85 -6.40
N SER A 150 7.39 1.51 -7.03
CA SER A 150 5.99 1.08 -7.03
C SER A 150 5.48 0.92 -8.47
N ASN A 151 4.62 -0.08 -8.68
CA ASN A 151 4.02 -0.38 -9.99
C ASN A 151 5.02 -0.83 -11.07
N HIS A 152 6.13 -1.44 -10.66
CA HIS A 152 7.16 -1.94 -11.58
C HIS A 152 6.96 -3.43 -11.86
N ASN A 153 7.16 -3.85 -13.11
CA ASN A 153 7.23 -5.27 -13.49
C ASN A 153 8.58 -5.89 -13.11
N LEU A 154 8.71 -7.20 -13.30
CA LEU A 154 9.91 -7.94 -12.88
C LEU A 154 11.20 -7.42 -13.54
N GLU A 155 11.18 -7.11 -14.83
CA GLU A 155 12.37 -6.64 -15.55
C GLU A 155 12.77 -5.23 -15.09
N GLN A 156 11.80 -4.37 -14.82
CA GLN A 156 12.04 -3.03 -14.27
C GLN A 156 12.61 -3.10 -12.84
N ILE A 157 12.09 -4.00 -12.00
CA ILE A 157 12.61 -4.23 -10.64
C ILE A 157 14.07 -4.73 -10.70
N LYS A 158 14.36 -5.69 -11.59
CA LYS A 158 15.73 -6.18 -11.82
C LYS A 158 16.67 -5.06 -12.28
N TYR A 159 16.20 -4.24 -13.23
CA TYR A 159 16.98 -3.10 -13.74
C TYR A 159 17.37 -2.14 -12.59
N VAL A 160 16.38 -1.69 -11.81
CA VAL A 160 16.62 -0.77 -10.70
C VAL A 160 17.54 -1.40 -9.64
N ASN A 161 17.31 -2.67 -9.29
CA ASN A 161 18.14 -3.36 -8.29
C ASN A 161 19.59 -3.52 -8.77
N ASN A 162 19.83 -3.85 -10.04
CA ASN A 162 21.17 -3.97 -10.60
C ASN A 162 21.88 -2.62 -10.63
N LEU A 163 21.23 -1.56 -11.08
CA LEU A 163 21.75 -0.19 -11.06
C LEU A 163 22.20 0.22 -9.65
N LEU A 164 21.40 -0.08 -8.65
CA LEU A 164 21.74 0.21 -7.26
C LEU A 164 22.92 -0.63 -6.77
N LYS A 165 22.98 -1.93 -7.14
CA LYS A 165 24.09 -2.83 -6.78
C LYS A 165 25.43 -2.36 -7.36
N GLU A 166 25.44 -1.88 -8.59
CA GLU A 166 26.64 -1.30 -9.22
C GLU A 166 27.16 -0.07 -8.46
N ALA A 167 26.26 0.68 -7.81
CA ALA A 167 26.63 1.82 -6.96
C ALA A 167 26.91 1.44 -5.49
N GLY A 168 26.93 0.14 -5.13
CA GLY A 168 27.18 -0.36 -3.78
C GLY A 168 25.96 -0.30 -2.85
N PHE A 169 24.76 -0.13 -3.41
CA PHE A 169 23.48 -0.16 -2.69
C PHE A 169 22.63 -1.35 -3.14
N GLN A 170 21.39 -1.40 -2.67
CA GLN A 170 20.39 -2.35 -3.15
C GLN A 170 19.00 -1.76 -3.08
N LEU A 171 18.07 -2.30 -3.84
CA LEU A 171 16.65 -2.00 -3.69
C LEU A 171 16.14 -2.58 -2.38
N HIS A 172 15.46 -1.77 -1.57
CA HIS A 172 15.01 -2.18 -0.24
C HIS A 172 13.59 -2.75 -0.24
N ALA A 173 12.74 -2.21 -1.09
CA ALA A 173 11.35 -2.61 -1.13
C ALA A 173 10.70 -2.34 -2.50
N ILE A 174 9.60 -3.05 -2.77
CA ILE A 174 8.65 -2.73 -3.85
C ILE A 174 7.26 -2.52 -3.27
N GLN A 175 6.42 -1.76 -3.98
CA GLN A 175 5.03 -1.54 -3.63
C GLN A 175 4.14 -1.75 -4.85
N ASN A 176 3.49 -2.91 -4.93
CA ASN A 176 2.67 -3.29 -6.08
C ASN A 176 1.27 -3.74 -5.64
N HIS A 177 0.31 -3.66 -6.56
CA HIS A 177 -1.03 -4.20 -6.36
C HIS A 177 -0.96 -5.71 -6.13
N PHE A 178 -1.58 -6.16 -5.05
CA PHE A 178 -1.70 -7.58 -4.74
C PHE A 178 -2.88 -7.87 -3.83
N SER A 179 -3.78 -8.70 -4.32
CA SER A 179 -4.98 -9.15 -3.60
C SER A 179 -5.37 -10.54 -4.05
N LEU A 180 -6.40 -11.11 -3.42
CA LEU A 180 -7.03 -12.36 -3.88
C LEU A 180 -7.54 -12.28 -5.33
N LEU A 181 -7.86 -11.08 -5.82
CA LEU A 181 -8.40 -10.85 -7.17
C LEU A 181 -7.35 -10.33 -8.18
N TYR A 182 -6.15 -9.99 -7.71
CA TYR A 182 -5.07 -9.52 -8.56
C TYR A 182 -3.73 -10.08 -8.09
N ARG A 183 -3.26 -11.13 -8.75
CA ARG A 183 -2.11 -11.94 -8.30
C ARG A 183 -0.89 -11.83 -9.22
N THR A 184 -0.81 -10.77 -10.00
CA THR A 184 0.25 -10.59 -11.02
C THR A 184 1.65 -10.74 -10.43
N ILE A 185 1.95 -10.14 -9.27
CA ILE A 185 3.30 -10.21 -8.67
C ILE A 185 3.72 -11.64 -8.25
N GLU A 186 2.75 -12.52 -7.99
CA GLU A 186 3.00 -13.94 -7.73
C GLU A 186 3.24 -14.70 -9.04
N ILE A 187 2.33 -14.53 -10.02
CA ILE A 187 2.36 -15.25 -11.30
C ILE A 187 3.59 -14.89 -12.13
N THR A 188 4.05 -13.64 -12.07
CA THR A 188 5.20 -13.15 -12.85
C THR A 188 6.56 -13.40 -12.17
N GLY A 189 6.59 -14.02 -10.98
CA GLY A 189 7.81 -14.34 -10.25
C GLY A 189 8.41 -13.15 -9.48
N ILE A 190 7.68 -12.03 -9.34
CA ILE A 190 8.16 -10.87 -8.58
C ILE A 190 8.34 -11.23 -7.09
N LEU A 191 7.41 -12.00 -6.50
CA LEU A 191 7.52 -12.42 -5.09
C LEU A 191 8.78 -13.25 -4.86
N ASP A 192 9.07 -14.22 -5.74
CA ASP A 192 10.25 -15.08 -5.63
C ASP A 192 11.54 -14.27 -5.78
N TYR A 193 11.61 -13.42 -6.80
CA TYR A 193 12.76 -12.53 -6.98
C TYR A 193 13.02 -11.62 -5.77
N CYS A 194 11.97 -11.03 -5.20
CA CYS A 194 12.09 -10.18 -4.04
C CYS A 194 12.57 -10.96 -2.81
N LYS A 195 12.04 -12.15 -2.59
CA LYS A 195 12.46 -13.06 -1.52
C LYS A 195 13.95 -13.43 -1.65
N GLU A 196 14.40 -13.84 -2.85
CA GLU A 196 15.79 -14.20 -3.13
C GLU A 196 16.77 -13.03 -2.95
N ASN A 197 16.32 -11.80 -3.22
CA ASN A 197 17.15 -10.59 -3.12
C ASN A 197 16.95 -9.80 -1.82
N ASN A 198 16.20 -10.33 -0.83
CA ASN A 198 15.89 -9.64 0.43
C ASN A 198 15.24 -8.26 0.23
N ILE A 199 14.33 -8.17 -0.74
CA ILE A 199 13.54 -6.98 -1.06
C ILE A 199 12.16 -7.15 -0.41
N ALA A 200 11.75 -6.21 0.44
CA ALA A 200 10.43 -6.25 1.06
C ALA A 200 9.33 -5.94 0.04
N VAL A 201 8.20 -6.65 0.12
CA VAL A 201 7.06 -6.45 -0.77
C VAL A 201 5.92 -5.82 0.00
N PHE A 202 5.57 -4.58 -0.37
CA PHE A 202 4.35 -3.93 0.10
C PHE A 202 3.22 -4.21 -0.90
N SER A 203 2.09 -4.67 -0.37
CA SER A 203 0.89 -4.92 -1.17
C SER A 203 -0.16 -3.85 -0.91
N TYR A 204 -0.53 -3.09 -1.93
CA TYR A 204 -1.67 -2.18 -1.85
C TYR A 204 -2.93 -2.82 -2.46
N MET A 205 -4.09 -2.22 -2.26
CA MET A 205 -5.39 -2.70 -2.74
C MET A 205 -5.78 -4.09 -2.24
N VAL A 206 -5.23 -4.56 -1.13
CA VAL A 206 -5.50 -5.89 -0.56
C VAL A 206 -7.00 -6.15 -0.33
N LEU A 207 -7.76 -5.11 -0.02
CA LEU A 207 -9.23 -5.16 0.15
C LEU A 207 -10.01 -4.67 -1.08
N GLU A 208 -9.35 -4.44 -2.22
CA GLU A 208 -9.96 -3.96 -3.47
C GLU A 208 -10.89 -2.76 -3.24
N GLN A 209 -10.37 -1.73 -2.58
CA GLN A 209 -11.11 -0.51 -2.20
C GLN A 209 -12.41 -0.80 -1.41
N GLY A 210 -12.43 -1.91 -0.69
CA GLY A 210 -13.54 -2.36 0.12
C GLY A 210 -14.43 -3.43 -0.52
N ALA A 211 -14.23 -3.80 -1.79
CA ALA A 211 -14.97 -4.89 -2.41
C ALA A 211 -14.79 -6.21 -1.66
N LEU A 212 -13.58 -6.51 -1.16
CA LEU A 212 -13.28 -7.69 -0.35
C LEU A 212 -13.60 -7.52 1.15
N SER A 213 -14.45 -6.56 1.51
CA SER A 213 -14.91 -6.39 2.89
C SER A 213 -16.08 -7.30 3.29
N GLY A 214 -16.72 -7.94 2.31
CA GLY A 214 -17.97 -8.67 2.52
C GLY A 214 -19.20 -7.78 2.80
N LYS A 215 -19.04 -6.45 2.78
CA LYS A 215 -20.12 -5.48 2.99
C LYS A 215 -20.95 -5.27 1.73
N TYR A 216 -20.31 -5.36 0.57
CA TYR A 216 -20.93 -5.08 -0.70
C TYR A 216 -21.31 -6.38 -1.42
N THR A 217 -22.53 -6.42 -1.92
CA THR A 217 -23.12 -7.56 -2.64
C THR A 217 -23.83 -7.06 -3.88
N LYS A 218 -24.40 -7.98 -4.67
CA LYS A 218 -25.25 -7.61 -5.79
C LYS A 218 -26.44 -6.72 -5.36
N GLU A 219 -27.03 -7.02 -4.20
CA GLU A 219 -28.19 -6.30 -3.63
C GLU A 219 -27.78 -5.01 -2.91
N ASN A 220 -26.54 -4.91 -2.45
CA ASN A 220 -25.96 -3.74 -1.79
C ASN A 220 -24.64 -3.37 -2.47
N PRO A 221 -24.67 -2.82 -3.70
CA PRO A 221 -23.46 -2.56 -4.47
C PRO A 221 -22.63 -1.39 -3.90
N LEU A 222 -21.41 -1.27 -4.40
CA LEU A 222 -20.58 -0.09 -4.13
C LEU A 222 -21.25 1.17 -4.68
N PRO A 223 -20.94 2.36 -4.11
CA PRO A 223 -21.55 3.62 -4.53
C PRO A 223 -21.37 3.89 -6.02
N ALA A 224 -22.48 4.11 -6.73
CA ALA A 224 -22.47 4.48 -8.14
C ALA A 224 -21.75 5.81 -8.37
N GLY A 225 -21.14 5.99 -9.55
CA GLY A 225 -20.37 7.20 -9.90
C GLY A 225 -19.06 7.33 -9.13
N THR A 226 -18.61 6.29 -8.45
CA THR A 226 -17.27 6.20 -7.88
C THR A 226 -16.43 5.20 -8.67
N ARG A 227 -15.12 5.42 -8.75
CA ARG A 227 -14.19 4.51 -9.42
C ARG A 227 -14.37 3.05 -8.97
N ARG A 228 -14.50 2.81 -7.67
CA ARG A 228 -14.71 1.47 -7.12
C ARG A 228 -16.07 0.89 -7.48
N GLY A 229 -17.13 1.71 -7.62
CA GLY A 229 -18.44 1.28 -8.10
C GLY A 229 -18.42 0.88 -9.56
N GLU A 230 -17.59 1.53 -10.37
CA GLU A 230 -17.40 1.19 -11.79
C GLU A 230 -16.56 -0.08 -11.98
N ALA A 231 -15.54 -0.28 -11.12
CA ALA A 231 -14.70 -1.48 -11.16
C ALA A 231 -15.42 -2.75 -10.67
N PHE A 232 -16.37 -2.61 -9.72
CA PHE A 232 -17.10 -3.72 -9.09
C PHE A 232 -18.61 -3.56 -9.28
N LEU A 233 -19.07 -3.81 -10.50
CA LEU A 233 -20.50 -3.84 -10.82
C LEU A 233 -21.23 -4.95 -10.03
N PRO A 234 -22.57 -4.87 -9.85
CA PRO A 234 -23.35 -5.88 -9.13
C PRO A 234 -23.09 -7.31 -9.61
N GLU A 235 -22.94 -7.52 -10.92
CA GLU A 235 -22.67 -8.82 -11.53
C GLU A 235 -21.25 -9.33 -11.17
N THR A 236 -20.28 -8.44 -11.03
CA THR A 236 -18.94 -8.78 -10.57
C THR A 236 -18.99 -9.18 -9.09
N LEU A 237 -19.72 -8.44 -8.26
CA LEU A 237 -19.89 -8.76 -6.84
C LEU A 237 -20.58 -10.12 -6.64
N ALA A 238 -21.57 -10.46 -7.48
CA ALA A 238 -22.22 -11.77 -7.42
C ALA A 238 -21.24 -12.93 -7.66
N LYS A 239 -20.24 -12.76 -8.53
CA LYS A 239 -19.20 -13.78 -8.74
C LYS A 239 -18.30 -13.99 -7.53
N LEU A 240 -18.23 -13.03 -6.61
CA LEU A 240 -17.42 -13.13 -5.39
C LEU A 240 -18.13 -13.85 -4.23
N GLU A 241 -19.41 -14.17 -4.35
CA GLU A 241 -20.16 -14.83 -3.27
C GLU A 241 -19.53 -16.14 -2.78
N PRO A 242 -19.04 -17.05 -3.65
CA PRO A 242 -18.33 -18.24 -3.18
C PRO A 242 -17.08 -17.92 -2.38
N LEU A 243 -16.33 -16.88 -2.77
CA LEU A 243 -15.15 -16.43 -2.04
C LEU A 243 -15.52 -15.89 -0.65
N PHE A 244 -16.57 -15.06 -0.56
CA PHE A 244 -17.05 -14.56 0.71
C PHE A 244 -17.60 -15.65 1.63
N TYR A 245 -18.21 -16.70 1.07
CA TYR A 245 -18.66 -17.84 1.82
C TYR A 245 -17.48 -18.55 2.51
N GLU A 246 -16.43 -18.88 1.77
CA GLU A 246 -15.24 -19.52 2.35
C GLU A 246 -14.51 -18.60 3.34
N MET A 247 -14.40 -17.30 3.04
CA MET A 247 -13.80 -16.33 3.97
C MET A 247 -14.59 -16.24 5.29
N LYS A 248 -15.93 -16.42 5.25
CA LYS A 248 -16.75 -16.51 6.46
C LYS A 248 -16.47 -17.78 7.26
N ILE A 249 -16.31 -18.92 6.60
CA ILE A 249 -15.97 -20.19 7.26
C ILE A 249 -14.63 -20.05 7.96
N LEU A 250 -13.60 -19.54 7.26
CA LEU A 250 -12.28 -19.28 7.83
C LEU A 250 -12.35 -18.22 8.93
N GLY A 251 -13.21 -17.21 8.77
CA GLY A 251 -13.48 -16.21 9.81
C GLY A 251 -13.95 -16.86 11.11
N GLY A 252 -14.84 -17.85 11.03
CA GLY A 252 -15.26 -18.65 12.19
C GLY A 252 -14.11 -19.46 12.80
N LYS A 253 -13.28 -20.08 11.96
CA LYS A 253 -12.10 -20.87 12.40
C LYS A 253 -11.06 -20.03 13.13
N TYR A 254 -10.79 -18.83 12.64
CA TYR A 254 -9.73 -17.95 13.13
C TYR A 254 -10.23 -16.81 14.03
N SER A 255 -11.53 -16.75 14.33
CA SER A 255 -12.18 -15.64 15.05
C SER A 255 -11.88 -14.28 14.39
N ALA A 256 -11.99 -14.23 13.07
CA ALA A 256 -11.63 -13.10 12.22
C ALA A 256 -12.78 -12.72 11.27
N THR A 257 -12.80 -11.49 10.82
CA THR A 257 -13.74 -10.98 9.81
C THR A 257 -13.22 -11.25 8.39
N ILE A 258 -14.08 -11.11 7.39
CA ILE A 258 -13.70 -11.25 5.96
C ILE A 258 -12.50 -10.39 5.60
N PRO A 259 -12.46 -9.06 5.88
CA PRO A 259 -11.30 -8.24 5.54
C PRO A 259 -10.03 -8.63 6.33
N GLU A 260 -10.18 -9.17 7.54
CA GLU A 260 -9.04 -9.68 8.31
C GLU A 260 -8.47 -10.95 7.68
N ILE A 261 -9.31 -11.85 7.15
CA ILE A 261 -8.87 -13.04 6.39
C ILE A 261 -8.14 -12.63 5.10
N ALA A 262 -8.70 -11.69 4.33
CA ALA A 262 -8.04 -11.19 3.11
C ALA A 262 -6.66 -10.57 3.41
N THR A 263 -6.58 -9.79 4.48
CA THR A 263 -5.32 -9.17 4.91
C THR A 263 -4.32 -10.22 5.40
N ALA A 264 -4.78 -11.20 6.20
CA ALA A 264 -3.94 -12.30 6.69
C ALA A 264 -3.42 -13.18 5.55
N TRP A 265 -4.24 -13.40 4.50
CA TRP A 265 -3.80 -14.09 3.30
C TRP A 265 -2.63 -13.35 2.62
N ALA A 266 -2.73 -12.04 2.42
CA ALA A 266 -1.63 -11.27 1.84
C ALA A 266 -0.35 -11.31 2.70
N ILE A 267 -0.49 -11.31 4.03
CA ILE A 267 0.64 -11.48 4.97
C ILE A 267 1.27 -12.87 4.82
N SER A 268 0.47 -13.94 4.67
CA SER A 268 0.97 -15.30 4.51
C SER A 268 1.77 -15.49 3.21
N LYS A 269 1.47 -14.69 2.18
CA LYS A 269 2.26 -14.61 0.93
C LYS A 269 3.59 -13.85 1.09
N GLY A 270 3.94 -13.41 2.31
CA GLY A 270 5.19 -12.71 2.59
C GLY A 270 5.16 -11.22 2.31
N THR A 271 3.98 -10.61 2.10
CA THR A 271 3.86 -9.17 1.85
C THR A 271 3.56 -8.37 3.11
N ILE A 272 3.72 -7.06 3.04
CA ILE A 272 3.30 -6.08 4.04
C ILE A 272 2.07 -5.34 3.45
N PRO A 273 0.84 -5.74 3.81
CA PRO A 273 -0.36 -5.06 3.34
C PRO A 273 -0.43 -3.60 3.76
N ILE A 274 -0.83 -2.73 2.84
CA ILE A 274 -1.17 -1.33 3.13
C ILE A 274 -2.68 -1.24 3.24
N ILE A 275 -3.17 -0.96 4.44
CA ILE A 275 -4.60 -0.86 4.73
C ILE A 275 -4.98 0.61 4.92
N GLY A 276 -5.84 1.12 4.04
CA GLY A 276 -6.40 2.46 4.18
C GLY A 276 -7.30 2.56 5.41
N VAL A 277 -7.08 3.55 6.26
CA VAL A 277 -7.83 3.73 7.50
C VAL A 277 -8.40 5.14 7.61
N THR A 278 -9.69 5.22 7.94
CA THR A 278 -10.44 6.47 8.14
C THR A 278 -11.21 6.49 9.45
N LYS A 279 -11.22 5.37 10.18
CA LYS A 279 -11.92 5.20 11.45
C LYS A 279 -11.09 4.34 12.41
N PRO A 280 -11.13 4.58 13.72
CA PRO A 280 -10.38 3.81 14.72
C PRO A 280 -10.62 2.30 14.66
N ASN A 281 -11.86 1.86 14.41
CA ASN A 281 -12.18 0.43 14.32
C ASN A 281 -11.47 -0.28 13.15
N GLN A 282 -11.17 0.42 12.05
CA GLN A 282 -10.38 -0.15 10.93
C GLN A 282 -8.92 -0.38 11.35
N VAL A 283 -8.41 0.43 12.27
CA VAL A 283 -7.09 0.22 12.88
C VAL A 283 -7.10 -1.04 13.76
N ASP A 284 -8.18 -1.23 14.53
CA ASP A 284 -8.36 -2.46 15.33
C ASP A 284 -8.44 -3.70 14.43
N ASP A 285 -9.14 -3.61 13.29
CA ASP A 285 -9.24 -4.68 12.30
C ASP A 285 -7.85 -5.01 11.71
N ALA A 286 -7.08 -4.00 11.30
CA ALA A 286 -5.72 -4.17 10.79
C ALA A 286 -4.79 -4.82 11.83
N LYS A 287 -4.95 -4.45 13.11
CA LYS A 287 -4.19 -5.05 14.21
C LYS A 287 -4.53 -6.52 14.41
N ARG A 288 -5.82 -6.89 14.35
CA ARG A 288 -6.26 -8.28 14.46
C ARG A 288 -5.78 -9.11 13.27
N ALA A 289 -5.93 -8.59 12.05
CA ALA A 289 -5.45 -9.24 10.82
C ALA A 289 -3.98 -9.59 10.88
N ALA A 290 -3.13 -8.68 11.40
CA ALA A 290 -1.70 -8.91 11.59
C ALA A 290 -1.37 -10.05 12.57
N SER A 291 -2.35 -10.54 13.33
CA SER A 291 -2.22 -11.60 14.33
C SER A 291 -2.77 -12.95 13.86
N VAL A 292 -3.59 -12.97 12.81
CA VAL A 292 -4.14 -14.18 12.22
C VAL A 292 -3.02 -14.93 11.48
N GLU A 293 -2.90 -16.21 11.76
CA GLU A 293 -1.97 -17.13 11.08
C GLU A 293 -2.79 -18.21 10.37
N LEU A 294 -2.97 -18.04 9.07
CA LEU A 294 -3.65 -19.03 8.23
C LEU A 294 -2.72 -20.24 8.05
N SER A 295 -3.29 -21.45 8.04
CA SER A 295 -2.53 -22.63 7.63
C SER A 295 -2.27 -22.60 6.11
N ASP A 296 -1.25 -23.36 5.67
CA ASP A 296 -0.92 -23.45 4.24
C ASP A 296 -2.12 -23.98 3.42
N GLU A 297 -2.87 -24.94 3.97
CA GLU A 297 -4.07 -25.49 3.34
C GLU A 297 -5.17 -24.44 3.17
N ASP A 298 -5.35 -23.54 4.16
CA ASP A 298 -6.36 -22.47 4.09
C ASP A 298 -5.92 -21.38 3.09
N VAL A 299 -4.62 -21.08 3.02
CA VAL A 299 -4.08 -20.17 1.99
C VAL A 299 -4.31 -20.74 0.60
N GLU A 300 -4.01 -22.03 0.37
CA GLU A 300 -4.27 -22.68 -0.91
C GLU A 300 -5.76 -22.77 -1.24
N LEU A 301 -6.62 -22.98 -0.23
CA LEU A 301 -8.07 -22.94 -0.42
C LEU A 301 -8.51 -21.57 -0.93
N MET A 302 -8.07 -20.49 -0.28
CA MET A 302 -8.35 -19.12 -0.70
C MET A 302 -7.87 -18.85 -2.12
N ASP A 303 -6.67 -19.32 -2.48
CA ASP A 303 -6.11 -19.21 -3.83
C ASP A 303 -7.03 -19.85 -4.87
N ARG A 304 -7.44 -21.11 -4.63
CA ARG A 304 -8.31 -21.86 -5.56
C ARG A 304 -9.69 -21.21 -5.70
N VAL A 305 -10.29 -20.79 -4.61
CA VAL A 305 -11.62 -20.18 -4.63
C VAL A 305 -11.57 -18.81 -5.30
N ALA A 306 -10.56 -17.99 -5.02
CA ALA A 306 -10.39 -16.69 -5.66
C ALA A 306 -10.24 -16.84 -7.19
N ILE A 307 -9.41 -17.77 -7.66
CA ILE A 307 -9.24 -18.06 -9.09
C ILE A 307 -10.56 -18.53 -9.71
N SER A 308 -11.31 -19.38 -9.03
CA SER A 308 -12.58 -19.93 -9.54
C SER A 308 -13.67 -18.88 -9.77
N THR A 309 -13.59 -17.72 -9.13
CA THR A 309 -14.53 -16.60 -9.37
C THR A 309 -14.42 -16.04 -10.79
N GLY A 310 -13.28 -16.23 -11.44
CA GLY A 310 -12.97 -15.62 -12.75
C GLY A 310 -12.91 -14.08 -12.71
N VAL A 311 -12.87 -13.49 -11.52
CA VAL A 311 -12.76 -12.04 -11.35
C VAL A 311 -11.30 -11.66 -11.23
N THR A 312 -10.84 -10.76 -12.09
CA THR A 312 -9.56 -10.07 -11.96
C THR A 312 -9.77 -8.58 -12.12
N VAL A 313 -9.05 -7.79 -11.35
CA VAL A 313 -9.20 -6.33 -11.32
C VAL A 313 -7.83 -5.71 -11.56
N LYS A 314 -7.71 -4.93 -12.62
CA LYS A 314 -6.50 -4.20 -12.98
C LYS A 314 -6.77 -2.69 -12.95
N GLY A 315 -5.91 -1.93 -12.29
CA GLY A 315 -5.95 -0.46 -12.32
C GLY A 315 -5.31 0.10 -13.60
N GLU A 316 -5.67 1.31 -13.98
CA GLU A 316 -5.10 1.99 -15.16
C GLU A 316 -3.59 2.21 -15.02
N TRP A 317 -3.11 2.45 -13.79
CA TRP A 317 -1.69 2.63 -13.49
C TRP A 317 -0.86 1.34 -13.52
N GLU A 318 -1.48 0.20 -13.73
CA GLU A 318 -0.82 -1.10 -13.78
C GLU A 318 -0.60 -1.59 -15.22
N SER A 319 -0.66 -0.68 -16.19
CA SER A 319 -0.53 -1.01 -17.61
C SER A 319 0.82 -1.67 -17.97
N SER A 320 1.86 -1.41 -17.17
CA SER A 320 3.21 -1.94 -17.35
C SER A 320 3.49 -3.28 -16.65
N MET A 321 2.56 -3.75 -15.80
CA MET A 321 2.72 -5.01 -15.05
C MET A 321 2.12 -6.21 -15.77
#